data_dc2a6c7b4d6c90eb724a15b8316f9d9b
#
_entry.id   dc2a6c7b4d6c90eb724a15b8316f9d9b
#
_cell.length_a   1.000
_cell.length_b   1.000
_cell.length_c   1.000
_cell.angle_alpha   90.00
_cell.angle_beta   90.00
_cell.angle_gamma   90.00
#
_symmetry.space_group_name_H-M   'P 1'
#
loop_
_entity.id
_entity.type
_entity.pdbx_description
1 polymer ?
#
loop_
_entity_poly.entity_id
_entity_poly.type
_entity_poly.pdbx_seq_one_letter_code
_entity_poly.pdbx_strand_id
1 'polypeptide(L)'
;MRSGTALIVTEKDNAARRIAEILSDDSATTDQVGGVNIYTWGGNRVIGLSGHVVGVDFPPEYNSWRDVEPIELIDAPIEKHPTQTQIVSALRRLAGEARQVTIATDYDREGELIGKEAYELVRDVNDDVPVDRVRFSSITDREVTEAFNSPDDIDFDLAAAGEARQIIDLIWGAALTRYLSLSASQLGEDFISVGRVQGPTLKLIVDREREIEAFEPDTYWELFADLSTESERESDSVFEAQYFYLDDEKNEAERVWDEASAEAAFETIQTEETATVVSVTRRQQSDTPPSPFNTTQYIRAAS
;
A
#
# COMPACT_ATOMS: atom_id res chain seq x y z
N MET A 1 -21.20 11.35 -40.35
CA MET A 1 -20.22 10.67 -39.48
C MET A 1 -19.07 11.62 -39.27
N ARG A 2 -18.82 12.08 -38.03
CA ARG A 2 -17.63 12.87 -37.72
C ARG A 2 -16.42 11.95 -37.94
N SER A 3 -15.54 12.31 -38.88
CA SER A 3 -14.25 11.64 -39.09
C SER A 3 -13.33 12.07 -37.95
N GLY A 4 -13.25 11.29 -36.89
CA GLY A 4 -12.39 11.57 -35.74
C GLY A 4 -11.69 10.29 -35.26
N THR A 5 -10.69 10.46 -34.45
CA THR A 5 -9.91 9.36 -33.82
C THR A 5 -10.53 8.93 -32.49
N ALA A 6 -10.37 7.68 -32.09
CA ALA A 6 -10.61 7.26 -30.73
C ALA A 6 -9.35 7.52 -29.88
N LEU A 7 -9.49 8.13 -28.72
CA LEU A 7 -8.41 8.46 -27.80
C LEU A 7 -8.51 7.60 -26.55
N ILE A 8 -7.44 6.92 -26.20
CA ILE A 8 -7.31 6.16 -24.94
C ILE A 8 -6.31 6.90 -24.06
N VAL A 9 -6.67 7.10 -22.79
CA VAL A 9 -5.85 7.79 -21.79
C VAL A 9 -5.49 6.82 -20.69
N THR A 10 -4.20 6.61 -20.45
CA THR A 10 -3.67 5.72 -19.40
C THR A 10 -2.89 6.51 -18.36
N GLU A 11 -2.65 5.91 -17.20
CA GLU A 11 -1.90 6.56 -16.12
C GLU A 11 -0.42 6.77 -16.44
N LYS A 12 0.21 5.83 -17.18
CA LYS A 12 1.65 5.83 -17.46
C LYS A 12 1.95 5.45 -18.90
N ASP A 13 3.07 5.94 -19.43
CA ASP A 13 3.53 5.66 -20.80
C ASP A 13 3.73 4.15 -21.06
N ASN A 14 4.28 3.41 -20.08
CA ASN A 14 4.44 1.95 -20.21
C ASN A 14 3.09 1.21 -20.37
N ALA A 15 2.05 1.67 -19.64
CA ALA A 15 0.70 1.14 -19.78
C ALA A 15 0.11 1.50 -21.14
N ALA A 16 0.32 2.74 -21.61
CA ALA A 16 -0.12 3.19 -22.92
C ALA A 16 0.44 2.32 -24.04
N ARG A 17 1.76 2.08 -24.01
CA ARG A 17 2.42 1.20 -24.98
C ARG A 17 1.86 -0.21 -24.96
N ARG A 18 1.76 -0.81 -23.76
CA ARG A 18 1.29 -2.21 -23.64
C ARG A 18 -0.18 -2.38 -24.07
N ILE A 19 -1.06 -1.44 -23.72
CA ILE A 19 -2.45 -1.45 -24.16
C ILE A 19 -2.55 -1.28 -25.68
N ALA A 20 -1.72 -0.41 -26.27
CA ALA A 20 -1.67 -0.24 -27.71
C ALA A 20 -1.20 -1.53 -28.43
N GLU A 21 -0.16 -2.19 -27.93
CA GLU A 21 0.31 -3.48 -28.44
C GLU A 21 -0.83 -4.53 -28.43
N ILE A 22 -1.50 -4.70 -27.28
CA ILE A 22 -2.60 -5.67 -27.13
C ILE A 22 -3.77 -5.39 -28.08
N LEU A 23 -4.27 -4.13 -28.10
CA LEU A 23 -5.45 -3.79 -28.89
C LEU A 23 -5.21 -3.68 -30.39
N SER A 24 -3.94 -3.65 -30.81
CA SER A 24 -3.54 -3.54 -32.22
C SER A 24 -2.95 -4.82 -32.81
N ASP A 25 -2.89 -5.92 -32.04
CA ASP A 25 -2.12 -7.12 -32.41
C ASP A 25 -0.68 -6.76 -32.81
N ASP A 26 0.02 -5.99 -31.95
CA ASP A 26 1.39 -5.52 -32.16
C ASP A 26 1.62 -4.63 -33.41
N SER A 27 0.55 -4.10 -34.00
CA SER A 27 0.66 -3.23 -35.19
C SER A 27 0.75 -1.73 -34.87
N ALA A 28 0.68 -1.33 -33.59
CA ALA A 28 0.76 0.05 -33.17
C ALA A 28 2.14 0.66 -33.50
N THR A 29 2.14 1.91 -33.91
CA THR A 29 3.33 2.70 -34.16
C THR A 29 3.46 3.84 -33.13
N THR A 30 4.68 4.22 -32.80
CA THR A 30 4.94 5.32 -31.91
C THR A 30 5.07 6.62 -32.70
N ASP A 31 4.33 7.65 -32.30
CA ASP A 31 4.38 9.01 -32.80
C ASP A 31 4.59 9.97 -31.63
N GLN A 32 4.75 11.25 -31.87
CA GLN A 32 4.91 12.28 -30.83
C GLN A 32 4.00 13.48 -31.04
N VAL A 33 3.40 13.94 -29.96
CA VAL A 33 2.64 15.20 -29.91
C VAL A 33 3.23 16.07 -28.80
N GLY A 34 3.85 17.19 -29.19
CA GLY A 34 4.49 18.10 -28.22
C GLY A 34 5.61 17.45 -27.38
N GLY A 35 6.30 16.44 -27.92
CA GLY A 35 7.35 15.71 -27.21
C GLY A 35 6.84 14.56 -26.35
N VAL A 36 5.51 14.31 -26.31
CA VAL A 36 4.89 13.19 -25.60
C VAL A 36 4.67 12.03 -26.56
N ASN A 37 5.04 10.81 -26.17
CA ASN A 37 4.80 9.62 -26.97
C ASN A 37 3.32 9.30 -27.10
N ILE A 38 2.91 8.97 -28.31
CA ILE A 38 1.54 8.58 -28.63
C ILE A 38 1.62 7.28 -29.46
N TYR A 39 0.83 6.29 -29.08
CA TYR A 39 0.77 5.02 -29.78
C TYR A 39 -0.46 5.00 -30.69
N THR A 40 -0.28 4.69 -31.97
CA THR A 40 -1.33 4.87 -33.00
C THR A 40 -1.52 3.64 -33.87
N TRP A 41 -2.77 3.28 -34.14
CA TRP A 41 -3.15 2.25 -35.11
C TRP A 41 -4.62 2.46 -35.57
N GLY A 42 -4.93 2.21 -36.80
CA GLY A 42 -6.30 2.11 -37.32
C GLY A 42 -7.24 3.28 -36.96
N GLY A 43 -6.71 4.46 -36.67
CA GLY A 43 -7.48 5.63 -36.20
C GLY A 43 -7.65 5.69 -34.69
N ASN A 44 -7.00 4.84 -33.92
CA ASN A 44 -6.90 4.90 -32.47
C ASN A 44 -5.61 5.59 -32.06
N ARG A 45 -5.63 6.26 -30.92
CA ARG A 45 -4.46 6.90 -30.29
C ARG A 45 -4.46 6.61 -28.81
N VAL A 46 -3.31 6.27 -28.24
CA VAL A 46 -3.13 6.10 -26.79
C VAL A 46 -2.11 7.09 -26.29
N ILE A 47 -2.44 7.79 -25.22
CA ILE A 47 -1.53 8.67 -24.49
C ILE A 47 -1.34 8.15 -23.07
N GLY A 48 -0.10 8.09 -22.57
CA GLY A 48 0.22 7.88 -21.17
C GLY A 48 0.40 9.21 -20.45
N LEU A 49 -0.30 9.38 -19.35
CA LEU A 49 -0.03 10.44 -18.38
C LEU A 49 1.23 10.09 -17.59
N SER A 50 1.71 10.95 -16.74
CA SER A 50 2.81 10.65 -15.81
C SER A 50 2.31 10.67 -14.35
N GLY A 51 1.25 9.93 -14.07
CA GLY A 51 0.48 10.06 -12.85
C GLY A 51 -0.45 11.27 -12.89
N HIS A 52 -0.60 11.98 -11.78
CA HIS A 52 -1.40 13.19 -11.70
C HIS A 52 -0.90 14.27 -12.65
N VAL A 53 -1.81 14.79 -13.45
CA VAL A 53 -1.55 15.91 -14.38
C VAL A 53 -2.03 17.24 -13.82
N VAL A 54 -2.81 17.19 -12.74
CA VAL A 54 -3.29 18.31 -11.94
C VAL A 54 -2.75 18.15 -10.52
N GLY A 55 -2.10 19.17 -10.00
CA GLY A 55 -1.70 19.25 -8.59
C GLY A 55 -2.59 20.18 -7.80
N VAL A 56 -2.54 20.07 -6.48
CA VAL A 56 -3.18 20.98 -5.55
C VAL A 56 -2.14 21.72 -4.73
N ASP A 57 -2.33 23.01 -4.52
CA ASP A 57 -1.44 23.84 -3.67
C ASP A 57 -2.24 24.99 -3.07
N PHE A 58 -1.64 25.65 -2.09
CA PHE A 58 -2.18 26.90 -1.55
C PHE A 58 -1.88 28.08 -2.51
N PRO A 59 -2.74 29.10 -2.53
CA PRO A 59 -2.41 30.36 -3.23
C PRO A 59 -1.11 30.97 -2.76
N PRO A 60 -0.42 31.77 -3.62
CA PRO A 60 0.92 32.31 -3.33
C PRO A 60 1.04 33.11 -2.04
N GLU A 61 -0.03 33.75 -1.56
CA GLU A 61 -0.08 34.47 -0.31
C GLU A 61 0.19 33.58 0.92
N TYR A 62 -0.04 32.27 0.82
CA TYR A 62 0.24 31.30 1.89
C TYR A 62 1.66 30.74 1.86
N ASN A 63 2.52 31.16 0.93
CA ASN A 63 3.88 30.62 0.78
C ASN A 63 4.88 31.14 1.81
N SER A 64 4.60 32.25 2.49
CA SER A 64 5.49 32.79 3.52
C SER A 64 5.35 32.03 4.84
N TRP A 65 6.35 31.22 5.17
CA TRP A 65 6.33 30.40 6.41
C TRP A 65 6.39 31.25 7.69
N ARG A 66 6.86 32.49 7.61
CA ARG A 66 7.01 33.38 8.78
C ARG A 66 5.83 34.31 8.99
N ASP A 67 5.11 34.60 7.92
CA ASP A 67 4.03 35.58 7.93
C ASP A 67 2.64 34.94 8.01
N VAL A 68 2.55 33.64 7.70
CA VAL A 68 1.32 32.83 7.75
C VAL A 68 1.43 31.82 8.89
N GLU A 69 0.54 31.90 9.85
CA GLU A 69 0.47 30.93 10.94
C GLU A 69 0.11 29.54 10.41
N PRO A 70 0.80 28.46 10.83
CA PRO A 70 0.52 27.10 10.33
C PRO A 70 -0.94 26.67 10.47
N ILE A 71 -1.66 27.16 11.48
CA ILE A 71 -3.08 26.85 11.71
C ILE A 71 -3.99 27.44 10.63
N GLU A 72 -3.61 28.55 9.99
CA GLU A 72 -4.41 29.19 8.92
C GLU A 72 -4.48 28.32 7.68
N LEU A 73 -3.52 27.41 7.48
CA LEU A 73 -3.49 26.49 6.36
C LEU A 73 -4.62 25.45 6.40
N ILE A 74 -5.24 25.24 7.56
CA ILE A 74 -6.35 24.26 7.69
C ILE A 74 -7.58 24.72 6.92
N ASP A 75 -7.84 26.02 6.97
CA ASP A 75 -9.02 26.62 6.30
C ASP A 75 -8.65 27.43 5.05
N ALA A 76 -7.37 27.37 4.64
CA ALA A 76 -6.89 28.09 3.47
C ALA A 76 -7.51 27.53 2.16
N PRO A 77 -7.81 28.38 1.18
CA PRO A 77 -8.28 27.91 -0.12
C PRO A 77 -7.20 27.05 -0.79
N ILE A 78 -7.64 26.08 -1.59
CA ILE A 78 -6.78 25.18 -2.35
C ILE A 78 -7.03 25.40 -3.83
N GLU A 79 -5.95 25.61 -4.58
CA GLU A 79 -5.97 25.82 -6.02
C GLU A 79 -5.48 24.59 -6.76
N LYS A 80 -6.11 24.29 -7.89
CA LYS A 80 -5.69 23.26 -8.83
C LYS A 80 -4.83 23.89 -9.92
N HIS A 81 -3.69 23.26 -10.23
CA HIS A 81 -2.79 23.73 -11.28
C HIS A 81 -2.22 22.55 -12.08
N PRO A 82 -1.98 22.73 -13.40
CA PRO A 82 -1.32 21.71 -14.19
C PRO A 82 0.11 21.46 -13.72
N THR A 83 0.45 20.22 -13.45
CA THR A 83 1.82 19.82 -13.05
C THR A 83 2.68 19.38 -14.23
N GLN A 84 2.06 18.81 -15.27
CA GLN A 84 2.69 18.23 -16.45
C GLN A 84 2.25 18.97 -17.72
N THR A 85 2.68 20.21 -17.88
CA THR A 85 2.19 21.13 -18.93
C THR A 85 2.28 20.57 -20.35
N GLN A 86 3.33 19.80 -20.67
CA GLN A 86 3.48 19.18 -22.00
C GLN A 86 2.45 18.09 -22.23
N ILE A 87 2.23 17.22 -21.23
CA ILE A 87 1.24 16.15 -21.30
C ILE A 87 -0.17 16.73 -21.36
N VAL A 88 -0.49 17.73 -20.54
CA VAL A 88 -1.79 18.42 -20.56
C VAL A 88 -2.05 19.06 -21.93
N SER A 89 -1.04 19.71 -22.54
CA SER A 89 -1.17 20.32 -23.87
C SER A 89 -1.38 19.25 -24.95
N ALA A 90 -0.65 18.12 -24.88
CA ALA A 90 -0.82 17.01 -25.81
C ALA A 90 -2.21 16.36 -25.66
N LEU A 91 -2.67 16.11 -24.42
CA LEU A 91 -3.99 15.56 -24.13
C LEU A 91 -5.10 16.45 -24.68
N ARG A 92 -5.07 17.77 -24.40
CA ARG A 92 -6.05 18.73 -24.89
C ARG A 92 -6.10 18.76 -26.44
N ARG A 93 -4.95 18.73 -27.08
CA ARG A 93 -4.88 18.69 -28.56
C ARG A 93 -5.53 17.41 -29.10
N LEU A 94 -5.18 16.25 -28.56
CA LEU A 94 -5.73 14.96 -29.00
C LEU A 94 -7.25 14.86 -28.71
N ALA A 95 -7.68 15.34 -27.55
CA ALA A 95 -9.08 15.34 -27.13
C ALA A 95 -9.95 16.23 -28.03
N GLY A 96 -9.43 17.38 -28.49
CA GLY A 96 -10.14 18.25 -29.42
C GLY A 96 -10.44 17.61 -30.78
N GLU A 97 -9.65 16.61 -31.19
CA GLU A 97 -9.83 15.83 -32.43
C GLU A 97 -10.57 14.51 -32.21
N ALA A 98 -10.80 14.11 -30.96
CA ALA A 98 -11.36 12.81 -30.61
C ALA A 98 -12.86 12.73 -30.88
N ARG A 99 -13.31 11.60 -31.38
CA ARG A 99 -14.73 11.23 -31.49
C ARG A 99 -15.24 10.45 -30.27
N GLN A 100 -14.33 9.86 -29.51
CA GLN A 100 -14.57 9.08 -28.29
C GLN A 100 -13.29 9.09 -27.49
N VAL A 101 -13.41 9.13 -26.17
CA VAL A 101 -12.30 9.02 -25.24
C VAL A 101 -12.55 7.85 -24.31
N THR A 102 -11.55 7.04 -24.05
CA THR A 102 -11.61 5.94 -23.08
C THR A 102 -10.56 6.18 -22.02
N ILE A 103 -10.98 6.29 -20.78
CA ILE A 103 -10.10 6.38 -19.60
C ILE A 103 -9.70 4.96 -19.17
N ALA A 104 -8.40 4.68 -19.19
CA ALA A 104 -7.80 3.37 -18.91
C ALA A 104 -6.68 3.50 -17.87
N THR A 105 -6.94 4.26 -16.79
CA THR A 105 -6.07 4.41 -15.62
C THR A 105 -6.20 3.21 -14.69
N ASP A 106 -5.30 3.04 -13.72
CA ASP A 106 -5.30 1.95 -12.76
C ASP A 106 -6.65 1.86 -12.00
N TYR A 107 -7.03 0.64 -11.55
CA TYR A 107 -8.31 0.44 -10.86
C TYR A 107 -8.14 0.59 -9.34
N ASP A 108 -7.88 1.83 -8.92
CA ASP A 108 -7.90 2.24 -7.54
C ASP A 108 -8.33 3.72 -7.42
N ARG A 109 -8.39 4.26 -6.19
CA ARG A 109 -8.85 5.64 -5.97
C ARG A 109 -7.92 6.70 -6.57
N GLU A 110 -6.62 6.41 -6.67
CA GLU A 110 -5.64 7.32 -7.30
C GLU A 110 -5.82 7.32 -8.81
N GLY A 111 -5.93 6.13 -9.41
CA GLY A 111 -6.19 5.99 -10.84
C GLY A 111 -7.55 6.57 -11.25
N GLU A 112 -8.59 6.47 -10.39
CA GLU A 112 -9.89 7.07 -10.65
C GLU A 112 -9.83 8.61 -10.55
N LEU A 113 -9.05 9.18 -9.62
CA LEU A 113 -8.80 10.62 -9.56
C LEU A 113 -8.03 11.11 -10.79
N ILE A 114 -6.96 10.42 -11.21
CA ILE A 114 -6.22 10.72 -12.43
C ILE A 114 -7.13 10.66 -13.67
N GLY A 115 -8.02 9.66 -13.69
CA GLY A 115 -9.04 9.53 -14.74
C GLY A 115 -10.02 10.70 -14.77
N LYS A 116 -10.49 11.18 -13.60
CA LYS A 116 -11.34 12.38 -13.46
C LYS A 116 -10.59 13.65 -13.91
N GLU A 117 -9.31 13.80 -13.52
CA GLU A 117 -8.51 14.94 -13.97
C GLU A 117 -8.38 14.98 -15.50
N ALA A 118 -8.12 13.82 -16.12
CA ALA A 118 -8.09 13.69 -17.57
C ALA A 118 -9.46 14.00 -18.22
N TYR A 119 -10.54 13.50 -17.61
CA TYR A 119 -11.90 13.78 -18.03
C TYR A 119 -12.21 15.29 -18.02
N GLU A 120 -11.87 15.99 -16.94
CA GLU A 120 -12.06 17.45 -16.83
C GLU A 120 -11.29 18.19 -17.93
N LEU A 121 -10.03 17.82 -18.18
CA LEU A 121 -9.21 18.40 -19.25
C LEU A 121 -9.75 18.12 -20.66
N VAL A 122 -10.37 16.96 -20.86
CA VAL A 122 -11.06 16.60 -22.11
C VAL A 122 -12.30 17.47 -22.31
N ARG A 123 -13.10 17.64 -21.25
CA ARG A 123 -14.31 18.45 -21.26
C ARG A 123 -14.03 19.92 -21.56
N ASP A 124 -12.91 20.45 -21.10
CA ASP A 124 -12.48 21.84 -21.41
C ASP A 124 -12.38 22.14 -22.90
N VAL A 125 -12.06 21.15 -23.74
CA VAL A 125 -11.79 21.33 -25.18
C VAL A 125 -12.78 20.61 -26.10
N ASN A 126 -13.53 19.62 -25.57
CA ASN A 126 -14.49 18.83 -26.31
C ASN A 126 -15.59 18.32 -25.33
N ASP A 127 -16.52 19.19 -24.99
CA ASP A 127 -17.54 18.97 -23.97
C ASP A 127 -18.58 17.89 -24.33
N ASP A 128 -18.82 17.65 -25.62
CA ASP A 128 -19.79 16.69 -26.14
C ASP A 128 -19.20 15.30 -26.46
N VAL A 129 -17.88 15.10 -26.31
CA VAL A 129 -17.26 13.81 -26.66
C VAL A 129 -17.71 12.70 -25.70
N PRO A 130 -18.14 11.52 -26.20
CA PRO A 130 -18.40 10.37 -25.34
C PRO A 130 -17.11 9.97 -24.58
N VAL A 131 -17.24 9.75 -23.27
CA VAL A 131 -16.13 9.32 -22.42
C VAL A 131 -16.54 8.06 -21.67
N ASP A 132 -15.80 6.99 -21.87
CA ASP A 132 -15.98 5.70 -21.22
C ASP A 132 -14.81 5.44 -20.26
N ARG A 133 -15.04 4.57 -19.27
CA ARG A 133 -14.04 4.07 -18.33
C ARG A 133 -13.84 2.57 -18.52
N VAL A 134 -12.61 2.09 -18.59
CA VAL A 134 -12.31 0.64 -18.58
C VAL A 134 -11.50 0.29 -17.35
N ARG A 135 -11.83 -0.83 -16.72
CA ARG A 135 -11.22 -1.32 -15.47
C ARG A 135 -10.62 -2.70 -15.68
N PHE A 136 -9.36 -2.85 -15.33
CA PHE A 136 -8.64 -4.13 -15.38
C PHE A 136 -7.71 -4.22 -14.17
N SER A 137 -7.52 -5.44 -13.66
CA SER A 137 -6.64 -5.70 -12.52
C SER A 137 -5.20 -5.96 -12.95
N SER A 138 -5.01 -6.40 -14.19
CA SER A 138 -3.70 -6.62 -14.79
C SER A 138 -3.70 -6.30 -16.28
N ILE A 139 -2.55 -5.87 -16.81
CA ILE A 139 -2.41 -5.54 -18.24
C ILE A 139 -2.04 -6.82 -19.02
N THR A 140 -2.99 -7.76 -19.06
CA THR A 140 -2.92 -8.99 -19.86
C THR A 140 -3.83 -8.86 -21.07
N ASP A 141 -3.52 -9.60 -22.14
CA ASP A 141 -4.28 -9.56 -23.39
C ASP A 141 -5.76 -9.87 -23.16
N ARG A 142 -6.06 -10.84 -22.29
CA ARG A 142 -7.43 -11.22 -21.96
C ARG A 142 -8.17 -10.12 -21.19
N GLU A 143 -7.61 -9.65 -20.06
CA GLU A 143 -8.29 -8.67 -19.21
C GLU A 143 -8.49 -7.32 -19.89
N VAL A 144 -7.48 -6.85 -20.64
CA VAL A 144 -7.59 -5.60 -21.42
C VAL A 144 -8.67 -5.75 -22.48
N THR A 145 -8.67 -6.85 -23.26
CA THR A 145 -9.67 -7.04 -24.29
C THR A 145 -11.09 -7.15 -23.72
N GLU A 146 -11.27 -7.88 -22.63
CA GLU A 146 -12.57 -8.00 -21.94
C GLU A 146 -13.06 -6.63 -21.42
N ALA A 147 -12.17 -5.84 -20.79
CA ALA A 147 -12.51 -4.51 -20.26
C ALA A 147 -12.92 -3.53 -21.38
N PHE A 148 -12.22 -3.52 -22.51
CA PHE A 148 -12.57 -2.64 -23.64
C PHE A 148 -13.85 -3.08 -24.37
N ASN A 149 -14.28 -4.32 -24.24
CA ASN A 149 -15.56 -4.81 -24.77
C ASN A 149 -16.74 -4.49 -23.83
N SER A 150 -16.51 -4.13 -22.57
CA SER A 150 -17.53 -3.83 -21.57
C SER A 150 -17.14 -2.62 -20.74
N PRO A 151 -17.07 -1.42 -21.34
CA PRO A 151 -16.72 -0.22 -20.62
C PRO A 151 -17.80 0.20 -19.59
N ASP A 152 -17.36 0.89 -18.56
CA ASP A 152 -18.15 1.48 -17.49
C ASP A 152 -18.15 3.01 -17.56
N ASP A 153 -18.83 3.62 -16.60
CA ASP A 153 -18.72 5.07 -16.31
C ASP A 153 -17.60 5.35 -15.30
N ILE A 154 -17.12 6.60 -15.26
CA ILE A 154 -16.18 7.07 -14.23
C ILE A 154 -16.88 7.05 -12.88
N ASP A 155 -16.22 6.49 -11.87
CA ASP A 155 -16.68 6.52 -10.47
C ASP A 155 -16.23 7.83 -9.80
N PHE A 156 -17.10 8.85 -9.89
CA PHE A 156 -16.83 10.16 -9.31
C PHE A 156 -16.75 10.13 -7.78
N ASP A 157 -17.41 9.19 -7.11
CA ASP A 157 -17.34 9.05 -5.66
C ASP A 157 -15.98 8.49 -5.23
N LEU A 158 -15.47 7.51 -5.96
CA LEU A 158 -14.12 6.97 -5.75
C LEU A 158 -13.05 8.02 -6.07
N ALA A 159 -13.22 8.79 -7.14
CA ALA A 159 -12.34 9.91 -7.48
C ALA A 159 -12.34 11.00 -6.40
N ALA A 160 -13.52 11.32 -5.84
CA ALA A 160 -13.64 12.28 -4.73
C ALA A 160 -12.92 11.79 -3.47
N ALA A 161 -12.91 10.49 -3.20
CA ALA A 161 -12.13 9.91 -2.10
C ALA A 161 -10.61 10.07 -2.32
N GLY A 162 -10.14 9.95 -3.57
CA GLY A 162 -8.75 10.24 -3.96
C GLY A 162 -8.41 11.72 -3.77
N GLU A 163 -9.27 12.63 -4.24
CA GLU A 163 -9.11 14.08 -4.11
C GLU A 163 -9.09 14.52 -2.64
N ALA A 164 -9.99 13.99 -1.80
CA ALA A 164 -9.99 14.27 -0.37
C ALA A 164 -8.67 13.85 0.30
N ARG A 165 -8.12 12.71 -0.09
CA ARG A 165 -6.81 12.27 0.39
C ARG A 165 -5.70 13.22 -0.04
N GLN A 166 -5.67 13.65 -1.29
CA GLN A 166 -4.68 14.60 -1.79
C GLN A 166 -4.71 15.94 -1.03
N ILE A 167 -5.92 16.44 -0.76
CA ILE A 167 -6.15 17.65 0.03
C ILE A 167 -5.66 17.47 1.48
N ILE A 168 -6.02 16.37 2.13
CA ILE A 168 -5.58 16.06 3.49
C ILE A 168 -4.05 15.96 3.56
N ASP A 169 -3.43 15.30 2.58
CA ASP A 169 -1.98 15.16 2.54
C ASP A 169 -1.29 16.52 2.38
N LEU A 170 -1.84 17.44 1.58
CA LEU A 170 -1.36 18.81 1.44
C LEU A 170 -1.47 19.58 2.77
N ILE A 171 -2.68 19.66 3.34
CA ILE A 171 -2.94 20.43 4.57
C ILE A 171 -2.10 19.88 5.73
N TRP A 172 -2.14 18.58 5.96
CA TRP A 172 -1.39 17.91 7.03
C TRP A 172 0.11 18.12 6.87
N GLY A 173 0.62 17.87 5.67
CA GLY A 173 2.04 18.02 5.38
C GLY A 173 2.52 19.47 5.56
N ALA A 174 1.81 20.43 5.00
CA ALA A 174 2.19 21.84 5.09
C ALA A 174 2.09 22.40 6.51
N ALA A 175 0.94 22.19 7.19
CA ALA A 175 0.72 22.75 8.51
C ALA A 175 1.72 22.19 9.54
N LEU A 176 1.88 20.88 9.62
CA LEU A 176 2.78 20.25 10.59
C LEU A 176 4.26 20.46 10.26
N THR A 177 4.63 20.41 8.99
CA THR A 177 6.01 20.70 8.56
C THR A 177 6.41 22.12 8.96
N ARG A 178 5.56 23.12 8.67
CA ARG A 178 5.84 24.51 9.08
C ARG A 178 5.87 24.67 10.58
N TYR A 179 4.89 24.13 11.29
CA TYR A 179 4.82 24.22 12.73
C TYR A 179 6.08 23.67 13.41
N LEU A 180 6.49 22.45 13.08
CA LEU A 180 7.67 21.82 13.67
C LEU A 180 8.97 22.51 13.25
N SER A 181 9.10 22.86 11.97
CA SER A 181 10.30 23.54 11.48
C SER A 181 10.51 24.91 12.10
N LEU A 182 9.44 25.70 12.24
CA LEU A 182 9.49 27.01 12.92
C LEU A 182 9.79 26.85 14.41
N SER A 183 9.14 25.91 15.10
CA SER A 183 9.35 25.64 16.53
C SER A 183 10.78 25.19 16.82
N ALA A 184 11.39 24.39 15.94
CA ALA A 184 12.76 23.92 16.06
C ALA A 184 13.80 24.90 15.49
N SER A 185 13.37 26.02 14.89
CA SER A 185 14.24 26.96 14.14
C SER A 185 15.02 26.29 13.00
N GLN A 186 14.49 25.24 12.41
CA GLN A 186 15.05 24.52 11.26
C GLN A 186 14.31 24.94 9.99
N LEU A 187 14.95 25.76 9.18
CA LEU A 187 14.39 26.34 7.94
C LEU A 187 15.34 26.12 6.76
N GLY A 188 14.86 26.35 5.57
CA GLY A 188 15.64 26.16 4.34
C GLY A 188 15.82 24.68 4.03
N GLU A 189 17.04 24.21 3.82
CA GLU A 189 17.33 22.79 3.50
C GLU A 189 17.16 21.85 4.71
N ASP A 190 17.21 22.39 5.92
CA ASP A 190 17.14 21.63 7.19
C ASP A 190 15.73 21.53 7.75
N PHE A 191 14.68 21.84 7.01
CA PHE A 191 13.31 21.79 7.50
C PHE A 191 12.86 20.38 7.90
N ILE A 192 12.02 20.29 8.94
CA ILE A 192 11.48 19.01 9.44
C ILE A 192 10.25 18.63 8.61
N SER A 193 10.42 17.70 7.69
CA SER A 193 9.31 17.17 6.89
C SER A 193 8.41 16.27 7.73
N VAL A 194 7.10 16.48 7.64
CA VAL A 194 6.08 15.67 8.31
C VAL A 194 5.05 15.22 7.30
N GLY A 195 4.86 13.91 7.20
CA GLY A 195 3.85 13.30 6.35
C GLY A 195 2.84 12.49 7.17
N ARG A 196 1.65 12.34 6.64
CA ARG A 196 0.53 11.60 7.26
C ARG A 196 0.88 10.12 7.56
N VAL A 197 1.73 9.50 6.77
CA VAL A 197 2.22 8.12 6.99
C VAL A 197 3.51 8.12 7.82
N GLN A 198 4.41 9.06 7.52
CA GLN A 198 5.74 9.15 8.14
C GLN A 198 5.66 9.37 9.66
N GLY A 199 4.83 10.31 10.13
CA GLY A 199 4.68 10.63 11.54
C GLY A 199 4.19 9.43 12.38
N PRO A 200 3.05 8.82 12.06
CA PRO A 200 2.56 7.63 12.77
C PRO A 200 3.53 6.45 12.72
N THR A 201 4.22 6.22 11.60
CA THR A 201 5.22 5.15 11.50
C THR A 201 6.40 5.40 12.44
N LEU A 202 6.92 6.62 12.48
CA LEU A 202 7.98 6.99 13.42
C LEU A 202 7.52 6.82 14.86
N LYS A 203 6.28 7.21 15.18
CA LYS A 203 5.71 7.01 16.52
C LYS A 203 5.72 5.55 16.96
N LEU A 204 5.31 4.62 16.09
CA LEU A 204 5.34 3.19 16.40
C LEU A 204 6.76 2.69 16.72
N ILE A 205 7.76 3.16 15.99
CA ILE A 205 9.17 2.80 16.24
C ILE A 205 9.61 3.36 17.61
N VAL A 206 9.35 4.64 17.86
CA VAL A 206 9.74 5.30 19.13
C VAL A 206 9.03 4.66 20.33
N ASP A 207 7.75 4.34 20.22
CA ASP A 207 7.00 3.67 21.29
C ASP A 207 7.62 2.29 21.59
N ARG A 208 7.98 1.54 20.54
CA ARG A 208 8.65 0.23 20.71
C ARG A 208 10.03 0.34 21.33
N GLU A 209 10.84 1.32 20.93
CA GLU A 209 12.14 1.56 21.55
C GLU A 209 12.00 1.90 23.05
N ARG A 210 11.01 2.73 23.41
CA ARG A 210 10.72 3.05 24.83
C ARG A 210 10.30 1.82 25.63
N GLU A 211 9.52 0.90 25.03
CA GLU A 211 9.19 -0.38 25.66
C GLU A 211 10.44 -1.24 25.89
N ILE A 212 11.35 -1.28 24.90
CA ILE A 212 12.62 -2.01 25.02
C ILE A 212 13.51 -1.40 26.10
N GLU A 213 13.65 -0.07 26.13
CA GLU A 213 14.44 0.64 27.13
C GLU A 213 13.87 0.48 28.56
N ALA A 214 12.55 0.39 28.69
CA ALA A 214 11.87 0.21 29.97
C ALA A 214 11.75 -1.26 30.39
N PHE A 215 12.15 -2.19 29.55
CA PHE A 215 12.05 -3.63 29.84
C PHE A 215 13.06 -4.02 30.92
N GLU A 216 12.55 -4.50 32.04
CA GLU A 216 13.35 -5.12 33.10
C GLU A 216 13.28 -6.65 32.92
N PRO A 217 14.41 -7.31 32.62
CA PRO A 217 14.42 -8.75 32.46
C PRO A 217 14.24 -9.45 33.80
N ASP A 218 13.34 -10.44 33.82
CA ASP A 218 13.12 -11.30 34.96
C ASP A 218 13.70 -12.68 34.72
N THR A 219 14.20 -13.34 35.78
CA THR A 219 14.71 -14.71 35.69
C THR A 219 13.61 -15.71 35.95
N TYR A 220 13.54 -16.75 35.13
CA TYR A 220 12.65 -17.87 35.32
C TYR A 220 13.41 -19.18 35.07
N TRP A 221 12.83 -20.27 35.55
CA TRP A 221 13.35 -21.62 35.37
C TRP A 221 12.36 -22.46 34.57
N GLU A 222 12.88 -23.25 33.66
CA GLU A 222 12.15 -24.31 32.95
C GLU A 222 12.84 -25.62 33.28
N LEU A 223 12.08 -26.65 33.65
CA LEU A 223 12.61 -27.93 34.03
C LEU A 223 12.23 -28.96 32.98
N PHE A 224 13.22 -29.75 32.57
CA PHE A 224 13.09 -30.81 31.58
C PHE A 224 13.57 -32.12 32.15
N ALA A 225 12.99 -33.24 31.73
CA ALA A 225 13.40 -34.58 32.09
C ALA A 225 13.42 -35.47 30.83
N ASP A 226 14.49 -36.19 30.66
CA ASP A 226 14.60 -37.25 29.65
C ASP A 226 13.94 -38.53 30.19
N LEU A 227 12.91 -38.99 29.51
CA LEU A 227 12.15 -40.16 29.86
C LEU A 227 12.28 -41.26 28.80
N SER A 228 12.29 -42.53 29.21
CA SER A 228 12.27 -43.68 28.30
C SER A 228 11.09 -44.60 28.63
N THR A 229 10.55 -45.29 27.64
CA THR A 229 9.50 -46.26 27.82
C THR A 229 10.08 -47.62 28.20
N GLU A 230 9.49 -48.34 29.19
CA GLU A 230 9.80 -49.72 29.50
C GLU A 230 9.33 -50.70 28.39
N SER A 231 9.74 -50.53 27.16
CA SER A 231 9.32 -51.41 26.08
C SER A 231 10.45 -52.33 25.67
N GLU A 232 10.21 -53.66 25.71
CA GLU A 232 11.14 -54.68 25.20
C GLU A 232 11.34 -54.65 23.67
N ARG A 233 10.83 -53.64 22.98
CA ARG A 233 11.04 -53.44 21.53
C ARG A 233 12.19 -52.47 21.27
N GLU A 234 13.11 -52.92 20.41
CA GLU A 234 14.39 -52.34 20.01
C GLU A 234 14.42 -50.87 19.52
N SER A 235 13.64 -50.00 20.09
CA SER A 235 13.84 -48.55 19.95
C SER A 235 13.55 -47.90 21.30
N ASP A 236 14.59 -47.85 22.14
CA ASP A 236 14.60 -46.95 23.31
C ASP A 236 14.41 -45.50 22.82
N SER A 237 13.18 -45.12 22.59
CA SER A 237 12.86 -43.75 22.27
C SER A 237 12.86 -42.92 23.56
N VAL A 238 13.99 -42.32 23.84
CA VAL A 238 14.08 -41.26 24.84
C VAL A 238 13.30 -40.08 24.30
N PHE A 239 12.45 -39.50 25.11
CA PHE A 239 11.72 -38.28 24.80
C PHE A 239 11.87 -37.28 25.95
N GLU A 240 11.98 -36.02 25.61
CA GLU A 240 12.03 -34.94 26.58
C GLU A 240 10.64 -34.59 27.06
N ALA A 241 10.45 -34.47 28.35
CA ALA A 241 9.24 -34.02 29.01
C ALA A 241 9.51 -32.68 29.70
N GLN A 242 8.63 -31.74 29.52
CA GLN A 242 8.69 -30.43 30.16
C GLN A 242 7.79 -30.41 31.38
N TYR A 243 8.31 -29.89 32.50
CA TYR A 243 7.52 -29.66 33.71
C TYR A 243 6.54 -28.53 33.52
N PHE A 244 5.33 -28.71 34.03
CA PHE A 244 4.36 -27.63 34.16
C PHE A 244 3.67 -27.72 35.53
N TYR A 245 3.13 -26.62 36.01
CA TYR A 245 2.29 -26.53 37.17
C TYR A 245 1.01 -25.78 36.82
N LEU A 246 0.02 -25.86 37.71
CA LEU A 246 -1.21 -25.07 37.55
C LEU A 246 -1.04 -23.74 38.32
N ASP A 247 -1.19 -22.64 37.65
CA ASP A 247 -1.18 -21.31 38.27
C ASP A 247 -2.47 -21.09 39.13
N ASP A 248 -2.59 -19.91 39.74
CA ASP A 248 -3.74 -19.56 40.57
C ASP A 248 -5.07 -19.55 39.79
N GLU A 249 -5.02 -19.37 38.47
CA GLU A 249 -6.17 -19.38 37.56
C GLU A 249 -6.43 -20.78 36.98
N LYS A 250 -5.65 -21.80 37.39
CA LYS A 250 -5.66 -23.20 36.91
C LYS A 250 -5.26 -23.37 35.43
N ASN A 251 -4.48 -22.47 34.91
CA ASN A 251 -3.82 -22.62 33.60
C ASN A 251 -2.49 -23.37 33.78
N GLU A 252 -2.11 -24.15 32.77
CA GLU A 252 -0.79 -24.78 32.73
C GLU A 252 0.28 -23.70 32.50
N ALA A 253 1.26 -23.63 33.42
CA ALA A 253 2.40 -22.73 33.36
C ALA A 253 3.70 -23.52 33.38
N GLU A 254 4.57 -23.26 32.42
CA GLU A 254 5.85 -23.96 32.22
C GLU A 254 7.03 -23.21 32.89
N ARG A 255 6.89 -21.90 33.09
CA ARG A 255 7.92 -21.03 33.65
C ARG A 255 7.72 -20.84 35.14
N VAL A 256 8.69 -21.27 35.92
CA VAL A 256 8.72 -21.05 37.38
C VAL A 256 9.50 -19.78 37.68
N TRP A 257 8.86 -18.79 38.28
CA TRP A 257 9.43 -17.46 38.54
C TRP A 257 10.13 -17.34 39.88
N ASP A 258 9.93 -18.29 40.79
CA ASP A 258 10.56 -18.35 42.12
C ASP A 258 11.62 -19.47 42.15
N GLU A 259 12.86 -19.11 42.50
CA GLU A 259 13.99 -20.02 42.53
C GLU A 259 13.78 -21.19 43.50
N ALA A 260 13.25 -20.88 44.69
CA ALA A 260 13.04 -21.94 45.70
C ALA A 260 11.95 -22.94 45.26
N SER A 261 10.94 -22.48 44.56
CA SER A 261 9.90 -23.34 43.96
C SER A 261 10.47 -24.19 42.83
N ALA A 262 11.35 -23.63 41.99
CA ALA A 262 12.03 -24.38 40.94
C ALA A 262 12.96 -25.45 41.50
N GLU A 263 13.76 -25.11 42.50
CA GLU A 263 14.65 -26.07 43.19
C GLU A 263 13.86 -27.22 43.84
N ALA A 264 12.75 -26.91 44.57
CA ALA A 264 11.90 -27.91 45.20
C ALA A 264 11.27 -28.86 44.18
N ALA A 265 10.80 -28.34 43.03
CA ALA A 265 10.29 -29.14 41.94
C ALA A 265 11.38 -30.03 41.31
N PHE A 266 12.57 -29.48 41.10
CA PHE A 266 13.72 -30.20 40.55
C PHE A 266 14.16 -31.36 41.49
N GLU A 267 14.34 -31.12 42.81
CA GLU A 267 14.68 -32.11 43.79
C GLU A 267 13.62 -33.26 43.84
N THR A 268 12.32 -32.91 43.75
CA THR A 268 11.27 -33.88 43.70
C THR A 268 11.33 -34.76 42.48
N ILE A 269 11.51 -34.16 41.28
CA ILE A 269 11.64 -34.91 40.03
C ILE A 269 12.89 -35.81 40.04
N GLN A 270 14.00 -35.30 40.54
CA GLN A 270 15.29 -36.03 40.55
C GLN A 270 15.26 -37.27 41.44
N THR A 271 14.42 -37.31 42.47
CA THR A 271 14.32 -38.47 43.38
C THR A 271 13.38 -39.57 42.88
N GLU A 272 12.59 -39.29 41.85
CA GLU A 272 11.65 -40.26 41.27
C GLU A 272 12.30 -41.04 40.12
N GLU A 273 12.17 -42.36 40.10
CA GLU A 273 12.71 -43.24 39.08
C GLU A 273 11.72 -43.48 37.93
N THR A 274 10.44 -43.19 38.14
CA THR A 274 9.37 -43.50 37.17
C THR A 274 8.35 -42.38 37.05
N ALA A 275 7.82 -42.19 35.83
CA ALA A 275 6.71 -41.31 35.54
C ALA A 275 5.52 -42.10 34.94
N THR A 276 4.31 -41.73 35.30
CA THR A 276 3.09 -42.39 34.80
C THR A 276 2.37 -41.47 33.80
N VAL A 277 2.05 -41.99 32.60
CA VAL A 277 1.23 -41.26 31.64
C VAL A 277 -0.22 -41.22 32.12
N VAL A 278 -0.69 -40.03 32.49
CA VAL A 278 -2.05 -39.82 33.03
C VAL A 278 -3.08 -39.68 31.92
N SER A 279 -2.71 -39.00 30.83
CA SER A 279 -3.61 -38.79 29.69
C SER A 279 -2.82 -38.68 28.39
N VAL A 280 -3.48 -39.05 27.29
CA VAL A 280 -2.94 -38.85 25.93
C VAL A 280 -3.99 -38.16 25.09
N THR A 281 -3.69 -36.94 24.61
CA THR A 281 -4.55 -36.20 23.72
C THR A 281 -4.01 -36.24 22.31
N ARG A 282 -4.84 -36.65 21.35
CA ARG A 282 -4.50 -36.61 19.93
C ARG A 282 -5.36 -35.57 19.25
N ARG A 283 -4.73 -34.63 18.53
CA ARG A 283 -5.41 -33.67 17.68
C ARG A 283 -4.99 -33.86 16.25
N GLN A 284 -5.94 -33.90 15.34
CA GLN A 284 -5.64 -33.83 13.93
C GLN A 284 -5.51 -32.36 13.57
N GLN A 285 -4.33 -31.95 13.12
CA GLN A 285 -4.09 -30.62 12.61
C GLN A 285 -4.08 -30.69 11.08
N SER A 286 -4.75 -29.75 10.45
CA SER A 286 -4.73 -29.59 9.00
C SER A 286 -4.11 -28.25 8.68
N ASP A 287 -2.96 -28.28 8.04
CA ASP A 287 -2.31 -27.07 7.56
C ASP A 287 -2.81 -26.75 6.15
N THR A 288 -3.38 -25.58 6.01
CA THR A 288 -3.76 -25.07 4.68
C THR A 288 -2.52 -24.52 4.00
N PRO A 289 -2.29 -24.82 2.72
CA PRO A 289 -1.19 -24.22 1.99
C PRO A 289 -1.25 -22.69 2.09
N PRO A 290 -0.12 -22.00 2.23
CA PRO A 290 -0.10 -20.55 2.27
C PRO A 290 -0.65 -19.97 0.97
N SER A 291 -1.34 -18.85 1.06
CA SER A 291 -1.78 -18.11 -0.14
C SER A 291 -0.57 -17.69 -0.99
N PRO A 292 -0.72 -17.62 -2.33
CA PRO A 292 0.32 -17.09 -3.18
C PRO A 292 0.78 -15.71 -2.71
N PHE A 293 2.07 -15.45 -2.78
CA PHE A 293 2.63 -14.15 -2.39
C PHE A 293 2.09 -13.04 -3.31
N ASN A 294 1.66 -11.94 -2.72
CA ASN A 294 1.66 -10.67 -3.41
C ASN A 294 3.09 -10.08 -3.45
N THR A 295 3.32 -9.02 -4.21
CA THR A 295 4.65 -8.41 -4.39
C THR A 295 5.31 -8.04 -3.05
N THR A 296 4.56 -7.45 -2.12
CA THR A 296 5.07 -7.04 -0.80
C THR A 296 5.47 -8.25 0.05
N GLN A 297 4.65 -9.29 0.07
CA GLN A 297 4.95 -10.53 0.78
C GLN A 297 6.15 -11.25 0.19
N TYR A 298 6.27 -11.25 -1.15
CA TYR A 298 7.43 -11.83 -1.84
C TYR A 298 8.73 -11.09 -1.47
N ILE A 299 8.74 -9.77 -1.55
CA ILE A 299 9.91 -8.96 -1.18
C ILE A 299 10.31 -9.21 0.27
N ARG A 300 9.32 -9.24 1.19
CA ARG A 300 9.58 -9.50 2.62
C ARG A 300 10.13 -10.91 2.89
N ALA A 301 9.71 -11.92 2.13
CA ALA A 301 10.19 -13.29 2.29
C ALA A 301 11.56 -13.52 1.64
N ALA A 302 11.94 -12.69 0.66
CA ALA A 302 13.19 -12.77 -0.08
C ALA A 302 14.32 -11.90 0.51
N SER A 303 14.01 -11.00 1.44
CA SER A 303 14.96 -10.14 2.14
C SER A 303 15.43 -10.77 3.45
#